data_7b2ba477f87aa8f5146cc0957b953b5d
#
_entry.id   7b2ba477f87aa8f5146cc0957b953b5d
#
_cell.length_a   1.000
_cell.length_b   1.000
_cell.length_c   1.000
_cell.angle_alpha   90.00
_cell.angle_beta   90.00
_cell.angle_gamma   90.00
#
_symmetry.space_group_name_H-M   'P 1'
#
loop_
_entity.id
_entity.type
_entity.pdbx_description
1 polymer ?
#
loop_
_entity_poly.entity_id
_entity_poly.type
_entity_poly.pdbx_seq_one_letter_code
_entity_poly.pdbx_strand_id
1 'polypeptide(L)'
;MVTFADLVTLILVFFILLFSMSNIDNIKFKQLVNSLGLSESNGVNASIIEFESSSHPREKNNEKGVSNKSAELDRILLQVQQYLEKNNLQEVITANRDKRGVVLVLQEQVLFETGEAEILKKGYPFLNELGELFTTIPNQIKIEGYTDNRPIKTYRYPSNWELSTARASSVIRYFTANYDLKSEQFIAIGYGEAKPVVENTSEANMQKNRRVEIIISDPTNE
;
A
#
# COMPACT_ATOMS: atom_id res chain seq x y z
N MET A 1 -29.09 -20.88 44.90
CA MET A 1 -28.23 -19.68 44.77
C MET A 1 -26.82 -19.98 44.28
N VAL A 2 -26.24 -21.11 44.62
CA VAL A 2 -24.87 -21.52 44.19
C VAL A 2 -24.77 -21.65 42.66
N THR A 3 -25.76 -22.22 42.01
CA THR A 3 -25.74 -22.46 40.55
C THR A 3 -25.74 -21.20 39.70
N PHE A 4 -26.37 -20.08 40.14
CA PHE A 4 -26.35 -18.80 39.40
C PHE A 4 -25.00 -18.11 39.51
N ALA A 5 -24.39 -18.13 40.70
CA ALA A 5 -23.04 -17.56 40.90
C ALA A 5 -21.97 -18.32 40.08
N ASP A 6 -22.11 -19.66 39.99
CA ASP A 6 -21.19 -20.50 39.21
C ASP A 6 -21.29 -20.21 37.70
N LEU A 7 -22.50 -20.02 37.18
CA LEU A 7 -22.73 -19.65 35.76
C LEU A 7 -22.13 -18.31 35.44
N VAL A 8 -22.29 -17.30 36.34
CA VAL A 8 -21.72 -15.97 36.13
C VAL A 8 -20.19 -15.97 36.16
N THR A 9 -19.60 -16.76 37.10
CA THR A 9 -18.13 -16.89 37.15
C THR A 9 -17.57 -17.59 35.93
N LEU A 10 -18.27 -18.60 35.39
CA LEU A 10 -17.87 -19.34 34.19
C LEU A 10 -17.89 -18.42 32.94
N ILE A 11 -18.93 -17.59 32.81
CA ILE A 11 -19.02 -16.58 31.77
C ILE A 11 -17.90 -15.54 31.90
N LEU A 12 -17.62 -15.08 33.14
CA LEU A 12 -16.55 -14.12 33.39
C LEU A 12 -15.18 -14.67 32.95
N VAL A 13 -14.87 -15.93 33.37
CA VAL A 13 -13.62 -16.59 32.97
C VAL A 13 -13.53 -16.75 31.46
N PHE A 14 -14.63 -17.11 30.81
CA PHE A 14 -14.69 -17.22 29.35
C PHE A 14 -14.37 -15.89 28.66
N PHE A 15 -14.94 -14.78 29.12
CA PHE A 15 -14.63 -13.44 28.56
C PHE A 15 -13.20 -12.99 28.85
N ILE A 16 -12.64 -13.33 30.02
CA ILE A 16 -11.23 -13.04 30.32
C ILE A 16 -10.31 -13.82 29.38
N LEU A 17 -10.61 -15.09 29.09
CA LEU A 17 -9.87 -15.92 28.15
C LEU A 17 -9.98 -15.36 26.71
N LEU A 18 -11.17 -14.96 26.26
CA LEU A 18 -11.35 -14.34 24.94
C LEU A 18 -10.59 -13.01 24.85
N PHE A 19 -10.61 -12.19 25.88
CA PHE A 19 -9.87 -10.93 25.92
C PHE A 19 -8.36 -11.16 25.92
N SER A 20 -7.87 -12.16 26.62
CA SER A 20 -6.45 -12.56 26.62
C SER A 20 -5.99 -13.05 25.26
N MET A 21 -6.85 -13.73 24.48
CA MET A 21 -6.54 -14.15 23.09
C MET A 21 -6.73 -13.01 22.07
N SER A 22 -7.48 -11.98 22.38
CA SER A 22 -7.71 -10.81 21.49
C SER A 22 -6.47 -9.93 21.30
N ASN A 23 -5.49 -10.02 22.19
CA ASN A 23 -4.21 -9.32 22.11
C ASN A 23 -3.07 -10.20 21.56
N ILE A 24 -3.37 -11.18 20.71
CA ILE A 24 -2.32 -11.88 19.98
C ILE A 24 -1.73 -10.90 18.95
N ASP A 25 -0.53 -10.39 19.26
CA ASP A 25 0.28 -9.60 18.32
C ASP A 25 0.39 -10.38 17.00
N ASN A 26 -0.16 -9.80 15.93
CA ASN A 26 -0.07 -10.37 14.58
C ASN A 26 1.36 -10.70 14.17
N ILE A 27 2.34 -10.04 14.77
CA ILE A 27 3.78 -10.27 14.58
C ILE A 27 4.19 -11.60 15.21
N LYS A 28 3.77 -11.90 16.43
CA LYS A 28 4.09 -13.17 17.13
C LYS A 28 3.40 -14.36 16.49
N PHE A 29 2.16 -14.17 16.01
CA PHE A 29 1.44 -15.22 15.27
C PHE A 29 2.14 -15.52 13.93
N LYS A 30 2.54 -14.51 13.16
CA LYS A 30 3.35 -14.70 11.93
C LYS A 30 4.68 -15.41 12.20
N GLN A 31 5.37 -15.08 13.29
CA GLN A 31 6.62 -15.76 13.66
C GLN A 31 6.40 -17.23 14.00
N LEU A 32 5.29 -17.57 14.70
CA LEU A 32 4.91 -18.96 14.99
C LEU A 32 4.55 -19.73 13.71
N VAL A 33 3.77 -19.15 12.80
CA VAL A 33 3.41 -19.78 11.52
C VAL A 33 4.65 -20.02 10.67
N ASN A 34 5.58 -19.07 10.64
CA ASN A 34 6.84 -19.23 9.93
C ASN A 34 7.77 -20.27 10.56
N SER A 35 7.78 -20.39 11.90
CA SER A 35 8.58 -21.38 12.62
C SER A 35 8.03 -22.80 12.49
N LEU A 36 6.72 -22.95 12.23
CA LEU A 36 6.06 -24.22 11.97
C LEU A 36 6.10 -24.66 10.51
N GLY A 37 6.76 -23.89 9.62
CA GLY A 37 6.88 -24.22 8.20
C GLY A 37 5.58 -24.16 7.41
N LEU A 38 4.51 -23.54 7.97
CA LEU A 38 3.19 -23.39 7.34
C LEU A 38 3.09 -22.10 6.52
N SER A 39 4.20 -21.61 5.96
CA SER A 39 4.19 -20.50 5.02
C SER A 39 3.65 -21.00 3.68
N GLU A 40 2.43 -20.60 3.38
CA GLU A 40 1.74 -20.85 2.13
C GLU A 40 2.56 -20.35 0.93
N SER A 41 3.22 -21.27 0.21
CA SER A 41 3.49 -21.06 -1.20
C SER A 41 2.29 -21.60 -1.98
N ASN A 42 1.71 -20.73 -2.77
CA ASN A 42 0.59 -20.94 -3.68
C ASN A 42 0.44 -22.36 -4.23
N GLY A 43 -0.78 -22.88 -4.09
CA GLY A 43 -1.44 -23.65 -5.16
C GLY A 43 -1.13 -25.12 -5.27
N VAL A 44 -2.04 -25.92 -4.74
CA VAL A 44 -2.55 -27.21 -5.24
C VAL A 44 -1.67 -28.46 -5.13
N ASN A 45 -2.29 -29.41 -4.45
CA ASN A 45 -2.07 -30.86 -4.43
C ASN A 45 -1.06 -31.40 -3.41
N ALA A 46 -1.67 -31.77 -2.28
CA ALA A 46 -1.17 -32.81 -1.43
C ALA A 46 -1.06 -34.12 -2.22
N SER A 47 0.13 -34.58 -2.46
CA SER A 47 0.43 -36.00 -2.55
C SER A 47 1.74 -36.28 -1.82
N ILE A 48 1.60 -37.20 -0.95
CA ILE A 48 2.46 -37.78 0.03
C ILE A 48 3.70 -38.43 -0.63
N ILE A 49 4.87 -38.26 0.02
CA ILE A 49 6.04 -39.14 0.10
C ILE A 49 6.96 -39.18 -1.14
N GLU A 50 8.21 -38.78 -0.98
CA GLU A 50 9.32 -39.72 -0.82
C GLU A 50 10.63 -39.03 -0.45
N PHE A 51 11.27 -39.58 0.55
CA PHE A 51 12.58 -39.24 1.06
C PHE A 51 13.62 -39.86 0.12
N GLU A 52 14.27 -39.07 -0.71
CA GLU A 52 15.52 -39.47 -1.29
C GLU A 52 16.57 -38.39 -1.28
N SER A 53 17.60 -38.67 -0.53
CA SER A 53 18.83 -37.94 -0.37
C SER A 53 19.58 -37.92 -1.70
N SER A 54 19.64 -36.75 -2.36
CA SER A 54 20.68 -36.52 -3.38
C SER A 54 21.25 -35.12 -3.19
N SER A 55 22.49 -35.15 -2.79
CA SER A 55 23.41 -34.03 -2.66
C SER A 55 23.66 -33.31 -3.99
N HIS A 56 23.10 -32.15 -4.19
CA HIS A 56 23.58 -31.15 -5.12
C HIS A 56 23.78 -29.82 -4.40
N PRO A 57 24.86 -29.08 -4.61
CA PRO A 57 25.10 -27.80 -3.95
C PRO A 57 24.12 -26.79 -4.51
N ARG A 58 23.11 -26.40 -3.70
CA ARG A 58 22.28 -25.25 -3.99
C ARG A 58 23.09 -23.98 -3.75
N GLU A 59 23.21 -23.16 -4.78
CA GLU A 59 23.74 -21.82 -4.71
C GLU A 59 22.99 -21.00 -3.66
N LYS A 60 23.69 -20.67 -2.56
CA LYS A 60 23.20 -19.88 -1.41
C LYS A 60 23.15 -18.36 -1.68
N ASN A 61 22.99 -17.92 -2.92
CA ASN A 61 23.16 -16.50 -3.27
C ASN A 61 21.86 -15.67 -3.37
N ASN A 62 20.66 -16.28 -3.34
CA ASN A 62 19.42 -15.52 -3.52
C ASN A 62 18.67 -15.14 -2.23
N GLU A 63 18.88 -15.86 -1.12
CA GLU A 63 18.09 -15.58 0.12
C GLU A 63 18.50 -14.29 0.84
N LYS A 64 19.77 -13.87 0.74
CA LYS A 64 20.26 -12.63 1.34
C LYS A 64 19.76 -11.36 0.60
N GLY A 65 19.53 -11.45 -0.69
CA GLY A 65 19.06 -10.32 -1.51
C GLY A 65 17.58 -9.97 -1.24
N VAL A 66 16.74 -10.97 -1.08
CA VAL A 66 15.30 -10.79 -0.82
C VAL A 66 15.05 -10.23 0.59
N SER A 67 15.78 -10.72 1.60
CA SER A 67 15.67 -10.22 2.97
C SER A 67 16.08 -8.76 3.12
N ASN A 68 17.13 -8.31 2.41
CA ASN A 68 17.60 -6.93 2.48
C ASN A 68 16.62 -5.95 1.80
N LYS A 69 16.06 -6.31 0.65
CA LYS A 69 15.10 -5.48 -0.10
C LYS A 69 13.77 -5.32 0.66
N SER A 70 13.30 -6.39 1.30
CA SER A 70 12.12 -6.32 2.16
C SER A 70 12.33 -5.36 3.34
N ALA A 71 13.48 -5.41 4.00
CA ALA A 71 13.83 -4.52 5.10
C ALA A 71 13.97 -3.05 4.65
N GLU A 72 14.40 -2.82 3.40
CA GLU A 72 14.50 -1.47 2.83
C GLU A 72 13.11 -0.85 2.63
N LEU A 73 12.15 -1.58 2.05
CA LEU A 73 10.77 -1.10 1.90
C LEU A 73 10.10 -0.84 3.25
N ASP A 74 10.38 -1.65 4.28
CA ASP A 74 9.87 -1.40 5.62
C ASP A 74 10.45 -0.12 6.23
N ARG A 75 11.72 0.20 5.96
CA ARG A 75 12.33 1.48 6.36
C ARG A 75 11.69 2.67 5.65
N ILE A 76 11.47 2.56 4.34
CA ILE A 76 10.80 3.60 3.54
C ILE A 76 9.39 3.83 4.09
N LEU A 77 8.62 2.76 4.34
CA LEU A 77 7.29 2.89 4.92
C LEU A 77 7.31 3.62 6.26
N LEU A 78 8.23 3.24 7.16
CA LEU A 78 8.36 3.87 8.48
C LEU A 78 8.73 5.36 8.36
N GLN A 79 9.67 5.71 7.49
CA GLN A 79 10.08 7.10 7.25
C GLN A 79 8.89 7.95 6.75
N VAL A 80 8.13 7.44 5.78
CA VAL A 80 6.94 8.13 5.28
C VAL A 80 5.88 8.27 6.37
N GLN A 81 5.60 7.23 7.14
CA GLN A 81 4.62 7.29 8.23
C GLN A 81 4.99 8.32 9.30
N GLN A 82 6.27 8.39 9.70
CA GLN A 82 6.76 9.41 10.63
C GLN A 82 6.60 10.83 10.08
N TYR A 83 6.86 11.02 8.77
CA TYR A 83 6.63 12.32 8.14
C TYR A 83 5.15 12.71 8.15
N LEU A 84 4.25 11.79 7.80
CA LEU A 84 2.81 12.02 7.81
C LEU A 84 2.32 12.39 9.21
N GLU A 85 2.80 11.70 10.24
CA GLU A 85 2.47 11.96 11.63
C GLU A 85 2.93 13.35 12.09
N LYS A 86 4.19 13.68 11.83
CA LYS A 86 4.78 14.97 12.19
C LYS A 86 4.04 16.17 11.57
N ASN A 87 3.45 15.99 10.39
CA ASN A 87 2.77 17.04 9.64
C ASN A 87 1.24 16.95 9.69
N ASN A 88 0.66 16.05 10.52
CA ASN A 88 -0.78 15.83 10.67
C ASN A 88 -1.49 15.53 9.33
N LEU A 89 -0.87 14.70 8.49
CA LEU A 89 -1.37 14.34 7.15
C LEU A 89 -2.10 12.99 7.10
N GLN A 90 -2.21 12.25 8.22
CA GLN A 90 -2.75 10.88 8.26
C GLN A 90 -4.23 10.79 7.86
N GLU A 91 -5.00 11.88 8.00
CA GLU A 91 -6.41 11.90 7.60
C GLU A 91 -6.60 11.93 6.07
N VAL A 92 -5.61 12.44 5.33
CA VAL A 92 -5.71 12.66 3.88
C VAL A 92 -4.70 11.84 3.07
N ILE A 93 -3.70 11.29 3.73
CA ILE A 93 -2.67 10.44 3.12
C ILE A 93 -2.47 9.21 4.01
N THR A 94 -2.57 8.03 3.44
CA THR A 94 -2.24 6.77 4.13
C THR A 94 -1.06 6.09 3.45
N ALA A 95 -0.17 5.50 4.25
CA ALA A 95 0.98 4.74 3.78
C ALA A 95 0.88 3.31 4.30
N ASN A 96 0.84 2.35 3.39
CA ASN A 96 0.74 0.93 3.70
C ASN A 96 1.70 0.13 2.82
N ARG A 97 1.95 -1.12 3.18
CA ARG A 97 2.66 -2.07 2.35
C ARG A 97 1.70 -3.15 1.85
N ASP A 98 1.74 -3.41 0.55
CA ASP A 98 1.04 -4.54 -0.07
C ASP A 98 1.98 -5.32 -1.02
N LYS A 99 1.42 -6.21 -1.85
CA LYS A 99 2.18 -7.02 -2.83
C LYS A 99 2.89 -6.17 -3.91
N ARG A 100 2.45 -4.94 -4.15
CA ARG A 100 3.04 -4.03 -5.14
C ARG A 100 4.28 -3.31 -4.59
N GLY A 101 4.40 -3.22 -3.26
CA GLY A 101 5.44 -2.46 -2.56
C GLY A 101 4.87 -1.55 -1.48
N VAL A 102 5.49 -0.39 -1.27
CA VAL A 102 4.97 0.66 -0.39
C VAL A 102 3.99 1.53 -1.17
N VAL A 103 2.73 1.56 -0.73
CA VAL A 103 1.63 2.26 -1.37
C VAL A 103 1.22 3.46 -0.54
N LEU A 104 1.30 4.64 -1.12
CA LEU A 104 0.83 5.90 -0.56
C LEU A 104 -0.49 6.26 -1.24
N VAL A 105 -1.57 6.32 -0.48
CA VAL A 105 -2.89 6.70 -0.99
C VAL A 105 -3.17 8.14 -0.60
N LEU A 106 -3.29 9.02 -1.59
CA LEU A 106 -3.56 10.44 -1.44
C LEU A 106 -4.97 10.74 -1.95
N GLN A 107 -5.79 11.35 -1.12
CA GLN A 107 -7.09 11.86 -1.59
C GLN A 107 -6.87 12.96 -2.63
N GLU A 108 -7.74 13.01 -3.66
CA GLU A 108 -7.68 13.99 -4.76
C GLU A 108 -7.42 15.41 -4.28
N GLN A 109 -8.19 15.85 -3.29
CA GLN A 109 -8.16 17.21 -2.76
C GLN A 109 -6.81 17.65 -2.17
N VAL A 110 -5.89 16.72 -1.91
CA VAL A 110 -4.53 17.04 -1.43
C VAL A 110 -3.71 17.67 -2.54
N LEU A 111 -3.87 17.13 -3.78
CA LEU A 111 -3.05 17.50 -4.91
C LEU A 111 -3.77 18.32 -5.98
N PHE A 112 -5.10 18.19 -6.12
CA PHE A 112 -5.84 18.73 -7.25
C PHE A 112 -7.14 19.42 -6.86
N GLU A 113 -7.59 20.36 -7.66
CA GLU A 113 -8.99 20.81 -7.65
C GLU A 113 -9.86 19.77 -8.37
N THR A 114 -11.17 19.83 -8.06
CA THR A 114 -12.14 18.90 -8.67
C THR A 114 -12.16 19.07 -10.19
N GLY A 115 -12.00 17.96 -10.91
CA GLY A 115 -12.02 17.94 -12.36
C GLY A 115 -10.73 18.48 -13.01
N GLU A 116 -9.71 18.82 -12.24
CA GLU A 116 -8.43 19.32 -12.73
C GLU A 116 -7.28 18.36 -12.44
N ALA A 117 -6.17 18.53 -13.20
CA ALA A 117 -4.93 17.77 -13.05
C ALA A 117 -3.71 18.69 -12.81
N GLU A 118 -3.93 19.95 -12.49
CA GLU A 118 -2.88 20.88 -12.07
C GLU A 118 -2.63 20.73 -10.56
N ILE A 119 -1.36 20.57 -10.18
CA ILE A 119 -1.00 20.34 -8.78
C ILE A 119 -1.13 21.63 -7.98
N LEU A 120 -1.85 21.55 -6.87
CA LEU A 120 -2.04 22.66 -5.94
C LEU A 120 -0.78 22.91 -5.11
N LYS A 121 -0.49 24.17 -4.83
CA LYS A 121 0.67 24.58 -4.02
C LYS A 121 0.69 23.93 -2.63
N LYS A 122 -0.48 23.65 -2.04
CA LYS A 122 -0.57 22.96 -0.75
C LYS A 122 -0.05 21.51 -0.76
N GLY A 123 0.04 20.87 -1.92
CA GLY A 123 0.60 19.54 -2.09
C GLY A 123 2.13 19.52 -2.22
N TYR A 124 2.75 20.68 -2.53
CA TYR A 124 4.21 20.74 -2.78
C TYR A 124 5.06 20.27 -1.59
N PRO A 125 4.80 20.63 -0.32
CA PRO A 125 5.65 20.18 0.78
C PRO A 125 5.76 18.66 0.87
N PHE A 126 4.63 17.96 0.69
CA PHE A 126 4.62 16.49 0.67
C PHE A 126 5.31 15.90 -0.56
N LEU A 127 5.08 16.47 -1.74
CA LEU A 127 5.75 16.01 -2.96
C LEU A 127 7.26 16.27 -2.90
N ASN A 128 7.71 17.34 -2.25
CA ASN A 128 9.13 17.62 -2.06
C ASN A 128 9.80 16.56 -1.19
N GLU A 129 9.18 16.17 -0.07
CA GLU A 129 9.71 15.11 0.79
C GLU A 129 9.82 13.78 0.04
N LEU A 130 8.80 13.44 -0.76
CA LEU A 130 8.87 12.25 -1.60
C LEU A 130 9.93 12.38 -2.71
N GLY A 131 10.08 13.57 -3.30
CA GLY A 131 11.11 13.82 -4.31
C GLY A 131 12.51 13.60 -3.77
N GLU A 132 12.82 14.11 -2.57
CA GLU A 132 14.09 13.86 -1.88
C GLU A 132 14.29 12.36 -1.61
N LEU A 133 13.26 11.67 -1.09
CA LEU A 133 13.32 10.22 -0.87
C LEU A 133 13.63 9.47 -2.16
N PHE A 134 12.96 9.82 -3.28
CA PHE A 134 13.13 9.12 -4.56
C PHE A 134 14.52 9.28 -5.16
N THR A 135 15.27 10.34 -4.84
CA THR A 135 16.68 10.46 -5.26
C THR A 135 17.59 9.45 -4.55
N THR A 136 17.17 8.90 -3.41
CA THR A 136 17.97 7.97 -2.59
C THR A 136 17.68 6.51 -2.85
N ILE A 137 16.59 6.19 -3.57
CA ILE A 137 16.14 4.83 -3.82
C ILE A 137 16.13 4.51 -5.33
N PRO A 138 16.56 3.29 -5.71
CA PRO A 138 16.57 2.87 -7.12
C PRO A 138 15.24 2.28 -7.59
N ASN A 139 14.22 2.25 -6.73
CA ASN A 139 12.96 1.57 -6.98
C ASN A 139 12.19 2.22 -8.13
N GLN A 140 11.44 1.41 -8.89
CA GLN A 140 10.46 1.91 -9.82
C GLN A 140 9.27 2.51 -9.07
N ILE A 141 8.78 3.66 -9.55
CA ILE A 141 7.69 4.41 -8.94
C ILE A 141 6.51 4.43 -9.92
N LYS A 142 5.39 3.85 -9.49
CA LYS A 142 4.15 3.86 -10.27
C LYS A 142 3.20 4.89 -9.67
N ILE A 143 2.70 5.79 -10.50
CA ILE A 143 1.70 6.78 -10.11
C ILE A 143 0.38 6.37 -10.76
N GLU A 144 -0.59 6.02 -9.94
CA GLU A 144 -1.90 5.54 -10.38
C GLU A 144 -2.98 6.56 -10.04
N GLY A 145 -3.72 7.01 -11.05
CA GLY A 145 -4.84 7.95 -10.90
C GLY A 145 -6.18 7.23 -10.94
N TYR A 146 -7.10 7.65 -10.06
CA TYR A 146 -8.45 7.08 -9.94
C TYR A 146 -9.49 8.20 -9.81
N THR A 147 -10.70 7.94 -10.30
CA THR A 147 -11.86 8.83 -10.17
C THR A 147 -13.02 8.12 -9.49
N ASP A 148 -14.05 8.85 -9.12
CA ASP A 148 -15.38 8.29 -8.89
C ASP A 148 -16.08 7.99 -10.24
N ASN A 149 -17.33 7.52 -10.18
CA ASN A 149 -18.12 7.17 -11.37
C ASN A 149 -18.89 8.36 -11.96
N ARG A 150 -18.71 9.59 -11.48
CA ARG A 150 -19.31 10.78 -12.09
C ARG A 150 -18.58 11.08 -13.40
N PRO A 151 -19.30 11.14 -14.52
CA PRO A 151 -18.66 11.37 -15.81
C PRO A 151 -18.12 12.80 -15.88
N ILE A 152 -16.85 12.95 -16.27
CA ILE A 152 -16.30 14.21 -16.73
C ILE A 152 -16.37 14.27 -18.25
N LYS A 153 -16.70 15.44 -18.79
CA LYS A 153 -16.71 15.67 -20.24
C LYS A 153 -16.34 17.13 -20.51
N THR A 154 -15.05 17.40 -20.52
CA THR A 154 -14.53 18.72 -20.87
C THR A 154 -13.68 18.61 -22.14
N TYR A 155 -13.35 19.75 -22.74
CA TYR A 155 -12.42 19.77 -23.87
C TYR A 155 -11.05 19.20 -23.49
N ARG A 156 -10.60 19.44 -22.28
CA ARG A 156 -9.28 19.02 -21.79
C ARG A 156 -9.28 17.54 -21.35
N TYR A 157 -10.40 17.09 -20.79
CA TYR A 157 -10.56 15.72 -20.30
C TYR A 157 -11.89 15.16 -20.82
N PRO A 158 -11.88 14.45 -21.97
CA PRO A 158 -13.08 13.88 -22.57
C PRO A 158 -13.75 12.81 -21.70
N SER A 159 -12.99 12.10 -20.85
CA SER A 159 -13.49 11.11 -19.90
C SER A 159 -12.65 11.02 -18.64
N ASN A 160 -13.09 10.20 -17.69
CA ASN A 160 -12.37 9.88 -16.46
C ASN A 160 -11.01 9.20 -16.72
N TRP A 161 -10.83 8.57 -17.87
CA TRP A 161 -9.56 7.97 -18.28
C TRP A 161 -8.49 9.03 -18.53
N GLU A 162 -8.82 10.06 -19.30
CA GLU A 162 -7.89 11.16 -19.58
C GLU A 162 -7.58 11.95 -18.32
N LEU A 163 -8.59 12.24 -17.48
CA LEU A 163 -8.38 12.97 -16.23
C LEU A 163 -7.45 12.22 -15.29
N SER A 164 -7.70 10.94 -15.05
CA SER A 164 -6.89 10.13 -14.14
C SER A 164 -5.45 9.96 -14.63
N THR A 165 -5.26 9.76 -15.94
CA THR A 165 -3.94 9.67 -16.57
C THR A 165 -3.20 11.00 -16.51
N ALA A 166 -3.89 12.12 -16.76
CA ALA A 166 -3.31 13.46 -16.69
C ALA A 166 -2.83 13.80 -15.26
N ARG A 167 -3.56 13.38 -14.24
CA ARG A 167 -3.18 13.52 -12.82
C ARG A 167 -1.91 12.74 -12.49
N ALA A 168 -1.87 11.48 -12.88
CA ALA A 168 -0.67 10.64 -12.70
C ALA A 168 0.55 11.27 -13.40
N SER A 169 0.39 11.71 -14.65
CA SER A 169 1.44 12.37 -15.43
C SER A 169 1.88 13.70 -14.82
N SER A 170 0.96 14.47 -14.21
CA SER A 170 1.31 15.75 -13.57
C SER A 170 2.19 15.55 -12.35
N VAL A 171 1.96 14.49 -11.55
CA VAL A 171 2.81 14.15 -10.42
C VAL A 171 4.21 13.73 -10.90
N ILE A 172 4.32 12.90 -11.93
CA ILE A 172 5.63 12.53 -12.51
C ILE A 172 6.36 13.76 -13.03
N ARG A 173 5.68 14.62 -13.78
CA ARG A 173 6.26 15.86 -14.31
C ARG A 173 6.77 16.76 -13.20
N TYR A 174 6.06 16.82 -12.06
CA TYR A 174 6.53 17.55 -10.90
C TYR A 174 7.88 17.01 -10.40
N PHE A 175 8.00 15.71 -10.21
CA PHE A 175 9.23 15.08 -9.75
C PHE A 175 10.38 15.26 -10.73
N THR A 176 10.17 14.98 -12.01
CA THR A 176 11.22 15.07 -13.03
C THR A 176 11.64 16.51 -13.34
N ALA A 177 10.80 17.52 -13.05
CA ALA A 177 11.13 18.92 -13.22
C ALA A 177 11.90 19.55 -12.04
N ASN A 178 11.70 19.01 -10.83
CA ASN A 178 12.26 19.61 -9.62
C ASN A 178 13.41 18.78 -9.00
N TYR A 179 13.62 17.54 -9.43
CA TYR A 179 14.62 16.62 -8.91
C TYR A 179 15.38 15.96 -10.07
N ASP A 180 16.64 15.58 -9.81
CA ASP A 180 17.44 14.80 -10.78
C ASP A 180 17.01 13.32 -10.76
N LEU A 181 15.80 13.07 -11.27
CA LEU A 181 15.18 11.76 -11.33
C LEU A 181 15.01 11.34 -12.79
N LYS A 182 15.39 10.10 -13.09
CA LYS A 182 15.28 9.54 -14.45
C LYS A 182 13.83 9.23 -14.78
N SER A 183 13.36 9.65 -15.96
CA SER A 183 11.99 9.36 -16.42
C SER A 183 11.67 7.86 -16.47
N GLU A 184 12.67 7.01 -16.72
CA GLU A 184 12.56 5.55 -16.75
C GLU A 184 12.17 4.94 -15.40
N GLN A 185 12.40 5.67 -14.31
CA GLN A 185 12.01 5.26 -12.95
C GLN A 185 10.50 5.35 -12.73
N PHE A 186 9.75 6.03 -13.61
CA PHE A 186 8.35 6.33 -13.40
C PHE A 186 7.42 5.65 -14.39
N ILE A 187 6.25 5.24 -13.90
CA ILE A 187 5.13 4.77 -14.72
C ILE A 187 3.87 5.55 -14.33
N ALA A 188 3.19 6.15 -15.32
CA ALA A 188 1.88 6.77 -15.14
C ALA A 188 0.78 5.81 -15.57
N ILE A 189 -0.22 5.60 -14.70
CA ILE A 189 -1.38 4.76 -14.99
C ILE A 189 -2.66 5.52 -14.63
N GLY A 190 -3.61 5.60 -15.55
CA GLY A 190 -4.95 6.10 -15.27
C GLY A 190 -5.94 4.95 -15.28
N TYR A 191 -6.69 4.76 -14.21
CA TYR A 191 -7.74 3.75 -14.12
C TYR A 191 -9.14 4.31 -14.29
N GLY A 192 -9.29 5.64 -14.33
CA GLY A 192 -10.61 6.25 -14.33
C GLY A 192 -11.44 5.75 -13.15
N GLU A 193 -12.68 5.37 -13.43
CA GLU A 193 -13.64 4.81 -12.47
C GLU A 193 -13.60 3.29 -12.35
N ALA A 194 -12.71 2.61 -13.10
CA ALA A 194 -12.74 1.15 -13.26
C ALA A 194 -12.33 0.36 -12.01
N LYS A 195 -11.64 1.00 -11.06
CA LYS A 195 -11.16 0.33 -9.83
C LYS A 195 -11.55 1.11 -8.57
N PRO A 196 -12.84 1.13 -8.21
CA PRO A 196 -13.28 1.76 -6.96
C PRO A 196 -12.81 0.92 -5.76
N VAL A 197 -12.41 1.59 -4.66
CA VAL A 197 -12.07 0.93 -3.37
C VAL A 197 -13.32 0.71 -2.52
N VAL A 198 -14.38 1.49 -2.77
CA VAL A 198 -15.70 1.37 -2.16
C VAL A 198 -16.76 1.67 -3.21
N GLU A 199 -17.98 1.17 -3.03
CA GLU A 199 -19.09 1.47 -3.93
C GLU A 199 -19.39 2.98 -3.98
N ASN A 200 -19.68 3.52 -5.16
CA ASN A 200 -19.96 4.94 -5.39
C ASN A 200 -21.40 5.33 -4.97
N THR A 201 -21.82 4.95 -3.77
CA THR A 201 -23.20 5.14 -3.26
C THR A 201 -23.41 6.42 -2.47
N SER A 202 -22.36 7.09 -2.05
CA SER A 202 -22.40 8.34 -1.29
C SER A 202 -21.23 9.26 -1.66
N GLU A 203 -21.38 10.57 -1.39
CA GLU A 203 -20.27 11.51 -1.61
C GLU A 203 -19.01 11.13 -0.82
N ALA A 204 -19.17 10.67 0.41
CA ALA A 204 -18.05 10.20 1.24
C ALA A 204 -17.33 8.99 0.61
N ASN A 205 -18.06 8.09 -0.03
CA ASN A 205 -17.49 6.96 -0.75
C ASN A 205 -16.82 7.41 -2.06
N MET A 206 -17.48 8.27 -2.81
CA MET A 206 -16.91 8.85 -4.04
C MET A 206 -15.61 9.59 -3.75
N GLN A 207 -15.53 10.31 -2.63
CA GLN A 207 -14.30 10.99 -2.21
C GLN A 207 -13.15 10.01 -1.96
N LYS A 208 -13.41 8.83 -1.40
CA LYS A 208 -12.40 7.77 -1.22
C LYS A 208 -11.92 7.20 -2.56
N ASN A 209 -12.81 7.14 -3.55
CA ASN A 209 -12.47 6.66 -4.88
C ASN A 209 -11.64 7.68 -5.67
N ARG A 210 -11.88 8.98 -5.49
CA ARG A 210 -11.06 10.05 -6.07
C ARG A 210 -9.72 10.16 -5.35
N ARG A 211 -8.72 9.45 -5.85
CA ARG A 211 -7.41 9.34 -5.23
C ARG A 211 -6.28 9.22 -6.25
N VAL A 212 -5.09 9.45 -5.78
CA VAL A 212 -3.84 9.07 -6.47
C VAL A 212 -3.09 8.11 -5.56
N GLU A 213 -2.63 7.01 -6.11
CA GLU A 213 -1.73 6.09 -5.42
C GLU A 213 -0.31 6.27 -5.97
N ILE A 214 0.66 6.44 -5.07
CA ILE A 214 2.08 6.44 -5.39
C ILE A 214 2.66 5.15 -4.84
N ILE A 215 3.19 4.31 -5.73
CA ILE A 215 3.66 2.97 -5.39
C ILE A 215 5.16 2.91 -5.60
N ILE A 216 5.90 2.71 -4.53
CA ILE A 216 7.32 2.38 -4.57
C ILE A 216 7.41 0.87 -4.73
N SER A 217 7.69 0.44 -5.96
CA SER A 217 7.59 -0.98 -6.34
C SER A 217 8.57 -1.85 -5.58
N ASP A 218 8.11 -3.06 -5.24
CA ASP A 218 8.99 -4.10 -4.76
C ASP A 218 9.76 -4.70 -5.96
N PRO A 219 11.08 -4.56 -6.02
CA PRO A 219 11.86 -5.04 -7.16
C PRO A 219 11.90 -6.57 -7.29
N THR A 220 11.25 -7.30 -6.38
CA THR A 220 11.13 -8.77 -6.45
C THR A 220 9.88 -9.24 -7.18
N ASN A 221 8.95 -8.31 -7.52
CA ASN A 221 7.65 -8.61 -8.13
C ASN A 221 7.54 -8.11 -9.59
N GLU A 222 8.67 -7.90 -10.28
CA GLU A 222 8.73 -7.61 -11.71
C GLU A 222 8.87 -8.85 -12.56
#